data_f467f3f4524e8fc06d27edc4521b4ec3
#
_entry.id   f467f3f4524e8fc06d27edc4521b4ec3
#
_cell.length_a   1.000
_cell.length_b   1.000
_cell.length_c   1.000
_cell.angle_alpha   90.00
_cell.angle_beta   90.00
_cell.angle_gamma   90.00
#
_symmetry.space_group_name_H-M   'P 1'
#
loop_
_entity.id
_entity.type
_entity.pdbx_description
1 polymer ?
#
loop_
_entity_poly.entity_id
_entity_poly.type
_entity_poly.pdbx_seq_one_letter_code
_entity_poly.pdbx_strand_id
1 'polypeptide(L)'
;MKSLLLKDFYVITKQLKIFLIIIPVIALTTGEAMSTFSILLGAVLPMTAIAYDERSKWNELAAMMPYSKFDLIFSKYLLGYLCMFGAALLVFIGQIIWKYNGIVVIDDDINVLLFAVMGGLIFIAINTPILFKFGSEKGRFVFIITMALVGASGPILQKVDSRIILKIFNLSPVILLAFVVILNVMSLMISMNIKKDKA
;
A
#
# COMPACT_ATOMS: atom_id res chain seq x y z
N MET A 1 -14.25 -15.87 0.07
CA MET A 1 -13.68 -14.57 0.51
C MET A 1 -13.10 -14.61 1.91
N LYS A 2 -13.90 -14.85 2.98
CA LYS A 2 -13.38 -14.84 4.38
C LYS A 2 -12.20 -15.79 4.60
N SER A 3 -12.25 -17.01 4.09
CA SER A 3 -11.17 -18.01 4.22
C SER A 3 -9.86 -17.60 3.53
N LEU A 4 -9.94 -16.93 2.38
CA LEU A 4 -8.78 -16.42 1.66
C LEU A 4 -8.09 -15.28 2.45
N LEU A 5 -8.87 -14.34 2.96
CA LEU A 5 -8.35 -13.27 3.81
C LEU A 5 -7.73 -13.80 5.10
N LEU A 6 -8.40 -14.77 5.75
CA LEU A 6 -7.88 -15.40 6.97
C LEU A 6 -6.54 -16.10 6.70
N LYS A 7 -6.44 -16.83 5.59
CA LYS A 7 -5.19 -17.46 5.15
C LYS A 7 -4.08 -16.40 4.95
N ASP A 8 -4.37 -15.34 4.20
CA ASP A 8 -3.41 -14.29 3.91
C ASP A 8 -2.98 -13.55 5.19
N PHE A 9 -3.92 -13.28 6.09
CA PHE A 9 -3.62 -12.70 7.40
C PHE A 9 -2.75 -13.62 8.24
N TYR A 10 -3.01 -14.93 8.23
CA TYR A 10 -2.19 -15.92 8.94
C TYR A 10 -0.77 -16.01 8.37
N VAL A 11 -0.61 -15.91 7.05
CA VAL A 11 0.70 -15.83 6.40
C VAL A 11 1.47 -14.59 6.87
N ILE A 12 0.81 -13.43 6.92
CA ILE A 12 1.43 -12.19 7.40
C ILE A 12 1.84 -12.32 8.86
N THR A 13 0.95 -12.80 9.73
CA THR A 13 1.23 -12.92 11.16
C THR A 13 2.34 -13.93 11.48
N LYS A 14 2.46 -14.99 10.70
CA LYS A 14 3.45 -16.04 10.93
C LYS A 14 4.80 -15.74 10.28
N GLN A 15 4.81 -15.23 9.07
CA GLN A 15 6.02 -14.98 8.26
C GLN A 15 6.59 -13.57 8.44
N LEU A 16 5.74 -12.60 8.73
CA LEU A 16 6.08 -11.18 8.78
C LEU A 16 5.86 -10.56 10.16
N LYS A 17 6.08 -11.34 11.22
CA LYS A 17 6.00 -10.86 12.61
C LYS A 17 6.77 -9.56 12.83
N ILE A 18 7.93 -9.43 12.17
CA ILE A 18 8.79 -8.25 12.26
C ILE A 18 8.05 -7.01 11.72
N PHE A 19 7.33 -7.12 10.60
CA PHE A 19 6.59 -5.98 10.04
C PHE A 19 5.43 -5.55 10.94
N LEU A 20 4.76 -6.50 11.62
CA LEU A 20 3.71 -6.22 12.60
C LEU A 20 4.22 -5.45 13.82
N ILE A 21 5.50 -5.55 14.13
CA ILE A 21 6.16 -4.79 15.21
C ILE A 21 6.71 -3.45 14.67
N ILE A 22 7.37 -3.48 13.51
CA ILE A 22 8.02 -2.30 12.94
C ILE A 22 6.98 -1.23 12.56
N ILE A 23 5.86 -1.60 11.94
CA ILE A 23 4.83 -0.65 11.50
C ILE A 23 4.29 0.19 12.68
N PRO A 24 3.83 -0.38 13.82
CA PRO A 24 3.41 0.40 14.97
C PRO A 24 4.53 1.24 15.59
N VAL A 25 5.76 0.70 15.68
CA VAL A 25 6.90 1.45 16.22
C VAL A 25 7.17 2.69 15.38
N ILE A 26 7.24 2.56 14.07
CA ILE A 26 7.46 3.71 13.16
C ILE A 26 6.25 4.64 13.16
N ALA A 27 5.03 4.10 13.17
CA ALA A 27 3.79 4.89 13.20
C ALA A 27 3.67 5.79 14.43
N LEU A 28 4.25 5.36 15.55
CA LEU A 28 4.26 6.10 16.82
C LEU A 28 5.45 7.07 16.95
N THR A 29 6.33 7.17 15.96
CA THR A 29 7.41 8.17 15.97
C THR A 29 6.92 9.54 15.53
N THR A 30 7.60 10.60 16.02
CA THR A 30 7.27 11.99 15.76
C THR A 30 7.94 12.51 14.49
N GLY A 31 7.51 12.10 13.33
CA GLY A 31 8.10 12.64 12.09
C GLY A 31 7.25 12.32 10.88
N GLU A 32 7.00 13.30 10.02
CA GLU A 32 6.20 13.15 8.80
C GLU A 32 6.74 12.05 7.89
N ALA A 33 8.04 12.08 7.64
CA ALA A 33 8.68 11.09 6.80
C ALA A 33 8.50 9.68 7.36
N MET A 34 8.58 9.50 8.69
CA MET A 34 8.38 8.22 9.35
C MET A 34 6.91 7.78 9.31
N SER A 35 5.98 8.71 9.52
CA SER A 35 4.54 8.44 9.42
C SER A 35 4.15 7.98 8.03
N THR A 36 4.59 8.69 7.00
CA THR A 36 4.37 8.34 5.59
C THR A 36 5.00 6.98 5.25
N PHE A 37 6.21 6.72 5.75
CA PHE A 37 6.90 5.45 5.54
C PHE A 37 6.16 4.28 6.18
N SER A 38 5.56 4.46 7.37
CA SER A 38 4.72 3.44 8.02
C SER A 38 3.52 3.03 7.15
N ILE A 39 2.83 4.01 6.54
CA ILE A 39 1.69 3.76 5.65
C ILE A 39 2.13 3.00 4.39
N LEU A 40 3.28 3.39 3.80
CA LEU A 40 3.85 2.69 2.65
C LEU A 40 4.25 1.25 2.99
N LEU A 41 4.81 1.00 4.18
CA LEU A 41 5.11 -0.37 4.64
C LEU A 41 3.83 -1.21 4.74
N GLY A 42 2.73 -0.63 5.21
CA GLY A 42 1.42 -1.29 5.19
C GLY A 42 0.97 -1.68 3.77
N ALA A 43 1.22 -0.80 2.79
CA ALA A 43 0.91 -1.04 1.38
C ALA A 43 1.79 -2.12 0.72
N VAL A 44 2.95 -2.45 1.30
CA VAL A 44 3.88 -3.50 0.80
C VAL A 44 3.44 -4.91 1.21
N LEU A 45 2.70 -5.06 2.31
CA LEU A 45 2.33 -6.37 2.86
C LEU A 45 1.62 -7.30 1.86
N PRO A 46 0.68 -6.86 1.01
CA PRO A 46 0.06 -7.74 0.03
C PRO A 46 1.04 -8.31 -0.99
N MET A 47 2.12 -7.60 -1.32
CA MET A 47 3.15 -8.09 -2.24
C MET A 47 3.89 -9.28 -1.65
N THR A 48 4.18 -9.24 -0.36
CA THR A 48 4.84 -10.35 0.33
C THR A 48 3.91 -11.56 0.42
N ALA A 49 2.60 -11.36 0.59
CA ALA A 49 1.61 -12.42 0.54
C ALA A 49 1.51 -13.07 -0.85
N ILE A 50 1.55 -12.26 -1.93
CA ILE A 50 1.59 -12.78 -3.31
C ILE A 50 2.87 -13.58 -3.56
N ALA A 51 4.03 -13.08 -3.12
CA ALA A 51 5.30 -13.77 -3.26
C ALA A 51 5.33 -15.10 -2.49
N TYR A 52 4.69 -15.16 -1.34
CA TYR A 52 4.56 -16.40 -0.57
C TYR A 52 3.65 -17.41 -1.28
N ASP A 53 2.52 -16.96 -1.82
CA ASP A 53 1.61 -17.80 -2.59
C ASP A 53 2.28 -18.42 -3.82
N GLU A 54 3.14 -17.66 -4.48
CA GLU A 54 3.91 -18.16 -5.63
C GLU A 54 4.92 -19.24 -5.20
N ARG A 55 5.66 -19.00 -4.12
CA ARG A 55 6.64 -19.97 -3.60
C ARG A 55 5.99 -21.26 -3.08
N SER A 56 4.83 -21.16 -2.45
CA SER A 56 4.08 -22.31 -1.91
C SER A 56 3.24 -23.02 -2.98
N LYS A 57 3.31 -22.59 -4.25
CA LYS A 57 2.46 -23.09 -5.33
C LYS A 57 0.96 -23.04 -5.02
N TRP A 58 0.57 -22.06 -4.18
CA TRP A 58 -0.83 -21.89 -3.77
C TRP A 58 -1.78 -21.75 -4.97
N ASN A 59 -1.32 -21.14 -6.06
CA ASN A 59 -2.14 -20.96 -7.27
C ASN A 59 -2.58 -22.29 -7.89
N GLU A 60 -1.76 -23.33 -7.82
CA GLU A 60 -2.10 -24.69 -8.32
C GLU A 60 -3.17 -25.32 -7.43
N LEU A 61 -3.03 -25.20 -6.11
CA LEU A 61 -4.04 -25.69 -5.15
C LEU A 61 -5.35 -24.90 -5.26
N ALA A 62 -5.29 -23.59 -5.43
CA ALA A 62 -6.47 -22.74 -5.57
C ALA A 62 -7.26 -23.04 -6.85
N ALA A 63 -6.60 -23.51 -7.91
CA ALA A 63 -7.26 -23.94 -9.16
C ALA A 63 -8.11 -25.19 -8.97
N MET A 64 -7.81 -26.03 -7.98
CA MET A 64 -8.60 -27.24 -7.63
C MET A 64 -9.76 -26.91 -6.68
N MET A 65 -9.82 -25.70 -6.15
CA MET A 65 -10.86 -25.26 -5.22
C MET A 65 -11.93 -24.44 -5.93
N PRO A 66 -13.15 -24.36 -5.42
CA PRO A 66 -14.25 -23.60 -6.02
C PRO A 66 -14.11 -22.09 -5.76
N TYR A 67 -12.92 -21.52 -5.94
CA TYR A 67 -12.69 -20.08 -5.84
C TYR A 67 -12.75 -19.43 -7.22
N SER A 68 -13.46 -18.29 -7.32
CA SER A 68 -13.41 -17.50 -8.54
C SER A 68 -12.06 -16.79 -8.67
N LYS A 69 -11.64 -16.57 -9.94
CA LYS A 69 -10.40 -15.77 -10.20
C LYS A 69 -10.49 -14.37 -9.60
N PHE A 70 -11.70 -13.80 -9.58
CA PHE A 70 -11.99 -12.53 -8.95
C PHE A 70 -11.71 -12.57 -7.46
N ASP A 71 -12.19 -13.59 -6.73
CA ASP A 71 -12.00 -13.72 -5.29
C ASP A 71 -10.51 -13.79 -4.92
N LEU A 72 -9.71 -14.51 -5.73
CA LEU A 72 -8.27 -14.67 -5.51
C LEU A 72 -7.50 -13.34 -5.69
N ILE A 73 -7.89 -12.51 -6.65
CA ILE A 73 -7.26 -11.22 -6.91
C ILE A 73 -7.74 -10.19 -5.89
N PHE A 74 -9.06 -10.10 -5.72
CA PHE A 74 -9.68 -9.11 -4.85
C PHE A 74 -9.24 -9.27 -3.40
N SER A 75 -9.02 -10.52 -2.92
CA SER A 75 -8.50 -10.76 -1.57
C SER A 75 -7.14 -10.08 -1.33
N LYS A 76 -6.26 -10.02 -2.34
CA LYS A 76 -4.95 -9.37 -2.23
C LYS A 76 -5.06 -7.83 -2.15
N TYR A 77 -5.92 -7.24 -2.97
CA TYR A 77 -6.20 -5.81 -2.89
C TYR A 77 -6.83 -5.44 -1.54
N LEU A 78 -7.83 -6.22 -1.11
CA LEU A 78 -8.50 -5.98 0.17
C LEU A 78 -7.53 -6.11 1.34
N LEU A 79 -6.64 -7.10 1.32
CA LEU A 79 -5.57 -7.24 2.31
C LEU A 79 -4.67 -6.00 2.33
N GLY A 80 -4.26 -5.50 1.16
CA GLY A 80 -3.44 -4.29 1.04
C GLY A 80 -4.12 -3.07 1.63
N TYR A 81 -5.39 -2.88 1.32
CA TYR A 81 -6.16 -1.78 1.88
C TYR A 81 -6.30 -1.89 3.40
N LEU A 82 -6.62 -3.09 3.92
CA LEU A 82 -6.75 -3.30 5.37
C LEU A 82 -5.44 -3.02 6.10
N CYS A 83 -4.31 -3.50 5.59
CA CYS A 83 -3.00 -3.27 6.22
C CYS A 83 -2.59 -1.80 6.14
N MET A 84 -2.79 -1.14 4.99
CA MET A 84 -2.47 0.27 4.79
C MET A 84 -3.34 1.18 5.67
N PHE A 85 -4.67 0.97 5.69
CA PHE A 85 -5.56 1.73 6.56
C PHE A 85 -5.31 1.46 8.04
N GLY A 86 -4.95 0.22 8.40
CA GLY A 86 -4.51 -0.11 9.76
C GLY A 86 -3.26 0.70 10.16
N ALA A 87 -2.26 0.80 9.28
CA ALA A 87 -1.09 1.64 9.52
C ALA A 87 -1.46 3.13 9.62
N ALA A 88 -2.33 3.63 8.74
CA ALA A 88 -2.81 5.01 8.79
C ALA A 88 -3.56 5.34 10.09
N LEU A 89 -4.38 4.42 10.60
CA LEU A 89 -5.04 4.57 11.90
C LEU A 89 -4.03 4.63 13.06
N LEU A 90 -2.99 3.80 13.02
CA LEU A 90 -1.92 3.84 14.04
C LEU A 90 -1.18 5.17 14.01
N VAL A 91 -0.86 5.70 12.83
CA VAL A 91 -0.26 7.03 12.67
C VAL A 91 -1.16 8.11 13.24
N PHE A 92 -2.44 8.08 12.92
CA PHE A 92 -3.42 9.06 13.42
C PHE A 92 -3.54 9.02 14.95
N ILE A 93 -3.59 7.82 15.55
CA ILE A 93 -3.60 7.65 17.01
C ILE A 93 -2.28 8.19 17.61
N GLY A 94 -1.14 7.90 16.99
CA GLY A 94 0.16 8.41 17.41
C GLY A 94 0.19 9.94 17.45
N GLN A 95 -0.29 10.61 16.41
CA GLN A 95 -0.37 12.07 16.34
C GLN A 95 -1.23 12.65 17.48
N ILE A 96 -2.39 12.03 17.78
CA ILE A 96 -3.25 12.46 18.89
C ILE A 96 -2.50 12.33 20.24
N ILE A 97 -1.82 11.21 20.47
CA ILE A 97 -1.07 10.97 21.72
C ILE A 97 0.04 12.03 21.91
N TRP A 98 0.81 12.33 20.87
CA TRP A 98 1.89 13.32 20.93
C TRP A 98 1.36 14.73 21.16
N LYS A 99 0.27 15.08 20.49
CA LYS A 99 -0.41 16.37 20.70
C LYS A 99 -0.90 16.53 22.14
N TYR A 100 -1.46 15.49 22.74
CA TYR A 100 -1.92 15.50 24.12
C TYR A 100 -0.76 15.67 25.12
N ASN A 101 0.42 15.13 24.82
CA ASN A 101 1.64 15.28 25.64
C ASN A 101 2.37 16.63 25.43
N GLY A 102 1.81 17.55 24.66
CA GLY A 102 2.40 18.87 24.41
C GLY A 102 3.64 18.84 23.52
N ILE A 103 3.94 17.73 22.87
CA ILE A 103 5.01 17.62 21.89
C ILE A 103 4.48 18.17 20.57
N VAL A 104 5.15 19.23 20.07
CA VAL A 104 4.80 19.81 18.77
C VAL A 104 5.07 18.78 17.70
N VAL A 105 4.03 18.15 17.21
CA VAL A 105 4.09 17.37 15.98
C VAL A 105 4.19 18.38 14.85
N ILE A 106 5.28 18.32 14.09
CA ILE A 106 5.68 19.33 13.09
C ILE A 106 4.60 19.55 12.02
N ASP A 107 3.66 18.61 11.84
CA ASP A 107 2.47 18.81 11.03
C ASP A 107 1.25 18.06 11.56
N ASP A 108 0.40 18.82 12.18
CA ASP A 108 -0.99 18.45 12.53
C ASP A 108 -1.91 18.43 11.30
N ASP A 109 -1.35 18.47 10.10
CA ASP A 109 -2.15 18.63 8.89
C ASP A 109 -2.70 17.26 8.44
N ILE A 110 -3.99 17.09 8.63
CA ILE A 110 -4.74 15.94 8.12
C ILE A 110 -4.51 15.73 6.61
N ASN A 111 -4.12 16.79 5.91
CA ASN A 111 -3.77 16.75 4.49
C ASN A 111 -2.54 15.89 4.25
N VAL A 112 -1.50 15.95 5.10
CA VAL A 112 -0.29 15.12 4.98
C VAL A 112 -0.65 13.64 5.09
N LEU A 113 -1.49 13.29 6.06
CA LEU A 113 -1.98 11.92 6.23
C LEU A 113 -2.80 11.46 5.00
N LEU A 114 -3.68 12.32 4.47
CA LEU A 114 -4.44 12.03 3.26
C LEU A 114 -3.53 11.80 2.05
N PHE A 115 -2.50 12.63 1.85
CA PHE A 115 -1.53 12.44 0.77
C PHE A 115 -0.72 11.15 0.94
N ALA A 116 -0.33 10.80 2.17
CA ALA A 116 0.36 9.54 2.46
C ALA A 116 -0.53 8.32 2.13
N VAL A 117 -1.80 8.36 2.48
CA VAL A 117 -2.78 7.32 2.13
C VAL A 117 -2.98 7.24 0.62
N MET A 118 -3.11 8.37 -0.08
CA MET A 118 -3.19 8.39 -1.55
C MET A 118 -1.95 7.79 -2.20
N GLY A 119 -0.76 8.11 -1.69
CA GLY A 119 0.51 7.50 -2.13
C GLY A 119 0.53 5.99 -1.95
N GLY A 120 0.05 5.49 -0.82
CA GLY A 120 -0.10 4.06 -0.55
C GLY A 120 -1.09 3.37 -1.51
N LEU A 121 -2.21 4.01 -1.82
CA LEU A 121 -3.19 3.51 -2.80
C LEU A 121 -2.59 3.44 -4.21
N ILE A 122 -1.88 4.48 -4.66
CA ILE A 122 -1.18 4.50 -5.95
C ILE A 122 -0.13 3.38 -5.98
N PHE A 123 0.60 3.20 -4.88
CA PHE A 123 1.60 2.16 -4.76
C PHE A 123 1.00 0.75 -4.94
N ILE A 124 -0.13 0.45 -4.28
CA ILE A 124 -0.86 -0.81 -4.45
C ILE A 124 -1.33 -0.96 -5.91
N ALA A 125 -1.91 0.11 -6.49
CA ALA A 125 -2.45 0.09 -7.84
C ALA A 125 -1.40 -0.20 -8.91
N ILE A 126 -0.17 0.26 -8.76
CA ILE A 126 0.91 0.04 -9.72
C ILE A 126 1.54 -1.34 -9.54
N ASN A 127 1.90 -1.68 -8.31
CA ASN A 127 2.72 -2.86 -8.05
C ASN A 127 1.94 -4.18 -8.11
N THR A 128 0.66 -4.18 -7.71
CA THR A 128 -0.13 -5.42 -7.67
C THR A 128 -0.32 -6.07 -9.06
N PRO A 129 -0.74 -5.35 -10.13
CA PRO A 129 -0.88 -5.97 -11.45
C PRO A 129 0.46 -6.43 -12.04
N ILE A 130 1.55 -5.72 -11.73
CA ILE A 130 2.88 -6.07 -12.19
C ILE A 130 3.34 -7.39 -11.55
N LEU A 131 3.08 -7.60 -10.26
CA LEU A 131 3.35 -8.86 -9.57
C LEU A 131 2.54 -10.02 -10.17
N PHE A 132 1.27 -9.82 -10.49
CA PHE A 132 0.47 -10.84 -11.15
C PHE A 132 0.96 -11.17 -12.57
N LYS A 133 1.52 -10.18 -13.29
CA LYS A 133 2.02 -10.37 -14.65
C LYS A 133 3.39 -11.06 -14.68
N PHE A 134 4.33 -10.56 -13.90
CA PHE A 134 5.74 -10.93 -13.99
C PHE A 134 6.21 -11.89 -12.89
N GLY A 135 5.37 -12.13 -11.87
CA GLY A 135 5.73 -12.93 -10.72
C GLY A 135 6.55 -12.17 -9.69
N SER A 136 6.83 -12.83 -8.55
CA SER A 136 7.50 -12.20 -7.40
C SER A 136 8.97 -11.88 -7.65
N GLU A 137 9.68 -12.67 -8.46
CA GLU A 137 11.11 -12.44 -8.72
C GLU A 137 11.35 -11.16 -9.52
N LYS A 138 10.66 -11.02 -10.66
CA LYS A 138 10.76 -9.81 -11.50
C LYS A 138 10.03 -8.62 -10.86
N GLY A 139 8.95 -8.88 -10.13
CA GLY A 139 8.21 -7.86 -9.41
C GLY A 139 9.03 -7.12 -8.33
N ARG A 140 10.05 -7.78 -7.73
CA ARG A 140 10.96 -7.12 -6.78
C ARG A 140 11.77 -5.98 -7.42
N PHE A 141 12.19 -6.11 -8.66
CA PHE A 141 12.89 -5.02 -9.35
C PHE A 141 11.99 -3.80 -9.53
N VAL A 142 10.75 -4.03 -9.92
CA VAL A 142 9.78 -2.93 -10.06
C VAL A 142 9.48 -2.29 -8.71
N PHE A 143 9.35 -3.09 -7.65
CA PHE A 143 9.22 -2.60 -6.29
C PHE A 143 10.40 -1.69 -5.89
N ILE A 144 11.64 -2.12 -6.14
CA ILE A 144 12.83 -1.32 -5.84
C ILE A 144 12.81 0.00 -6.63
N ILE A 145 12.46 -0.06 -7.91
CA ILE A 145 12.36 1.14 -8.76
C ILE A 145 11.27 2.09 -8.24
N THR A 146 10.09 1.57 -7.91
CA THR A 146 9.00 2.41 -7.37
C THR A 146 9.37 3.02 -6.03
N MET A 147 10.04 2.30 -5.14
CA MET A 147 10.54 2.82 -3.87
C MET A 147 11.64 3.87 -4.08
N ALA A 148 12.56 3.64 -5.02
CA ALA A 148 13.59 4.61 -5.35
C ALA A 148 12.98 5.91 -5.93
N LEU A 149 11.97 5.80 -6.79
CA LEU A 149 11.24 6.96 -7.33
C LEU A 149 10.52 7.75 -6.22
N VAL A 150 9.85 7.05 -5.31
CA VAL A 150 9.20 7.69 -4.15
C VAL A 150 10.25 8.38 -3.25
N GLY A 151 11.36 7.72 -2.96
CA GLY A 151 12.45 8.32 -2.17
C GLY A 151 13.10 9.51 -2.85
N ALA A 152 13.29 9.46 -4.17
CA ALA A 152 13.87 10.55 -4.96
C ALA A 152 12.89 11.72 -5.19
N SER A 153 11.58 11.51 -5.02
CA SER A 153 10.58 12.55 -5.25
C SER A 153 10.72 13.73 -4.29
N GLY A 154 11.10 13.52 -3.03
CA GLY A 154 11.29 14.58 -2.04
C GLY A 154 12.31 15.64 -2.49
N PRO A 155 13.58 15.29 -2.76
CA PRO A 155 14.58 16.23 -3.25
C PRO A 155 14.25 16.85 -4.61
N ILE A 156 13.52 16.12 -5.49
CA ILE A 156 13.10 16.63 -6.79
C ILE A 156 12.00 17.71 -6.62
N LEU A 157 11.02 17.43 -5.77
CA LEU A 157 9.94 18.38 -5.48
C LEU A 157 10.45 19.68 -4.87
N GLN A 158 11.52 19.65 -4.06
CA GLN A 158 12.15 20.85 -3.53
C GLN A 158 12.78 21.75 -4.62
N LYS A 159 13.14 21.19 -5.77
CA LYS A 159 13.67 21.95 -6.93
C LYS A 159 12.60 22.42 -7.90
N VAL A 160 11.38 21.90 -7.81
CA VAL A 160 10.26 22.31 -8.64
C VAL A 160 9.69 23.61 -8.10
N ASP A 161 9.34 24.52 -9.03
CA ASP A 161 8.78 25.83 -8.67
C ASP A 161 7.57 25.65 -7.74
N SER A 162 7.65 26.27 -6.56
CA SER A 162 6.62 26.20 -5.52
C SER A 162 5.22 26.52 -6.02
N ARG A 163 5.11 27.33 -7.09
CA ARG A 163 3.83 27.67 -7.72
C ARG A 163 3.12 26.48 -8.36
N ILE A 164 3.87 25.55 -8.95
CA ILE A 164 3.31 24.34 -9.57
C ILE A 164 2.85 23.39 -8.49
N ILE A 165 3.65 23.22 -7.45
CA ILE A 165 3.33 22.37 -6.29
C ILE A 165 2.06 22.89 -5.60
N LEU A 166 2.00 24.18 -5.30
CA LEU A 166 0.82 24.84 -4.71
C LEU A 166 -0.43 24.68 -5.59
N LYS A 167 -0.29 24.72 -6.91
CA LYS A 167 -1.41 24.54 -7.83
C LYS A 167 -1.96 23.11 -7.82
N ILE A 168 -1.09 22.12 -7.65
CA ILE A 168 -1.49 20.70 -7.49
C ILE A 168 -2.11 20.47 -6.11
N PHE A 169 -1.54 21.05 -5.06
CA PHE A 169 -2.07 20.97 -3.70
C PHE A 169 -3.38 21.74 -3.50
N ASN A 170 -3.61 22.80 -4.30
CA ASN A 170 -4.88 23.53 -4.32
C ASN A 170 -5.97 22.82 -5.14
N LEU A 171 -5.65 21.75 -5.89
CA LEU A 171 -6.70 20.87 -6.38
C LEU A 171 -7.43 20.28 -5.19
N SER A 172 -8.76 20.39 -5.19
CA SER A 172 -9.60 19.83 -4.15
C SER A 172 -9.13 18.39 -3.84
N PRO A 173 -8.79 18.04 -2.58
CA PRO A 173 -8.34 16.69 -2.21
C PRO A 173 -9.35 15.62 -2.62
N VAL A 174 -10.61 15.99 -2.79
CA VAL A 174 -11.67 15.12 -3.29
C VAL A 174 -11.44 14.70 -4.75
N ILE A 175 -10.99 15.61 -5.61
CA ILE A 175 -10.70 15.30 -7.03
C ILE A 175 -9.51 14.35 -7.13
N LEU A 176 -8.46 14.59 -6.34
CA LEU A 176 -7.29 13.70 -6.28
C LEU A 176 -7.66 12.31 -5.77
N LEU A 177 -8.48 12.24 -4.73
CA LEU A 177 -8.96 10.97 -4.19
C LEU A 177 -9.80 10.20 -5.22
N ALA A 178 -10.72 10.87 -5.91
CA ALA A 178 -11.50 10.26 -6.98
C ALA A 178 -10.61 9.69 -8.09
N PHE A 179 -9.57 10.42 -8.51
CA PHE A 179 -8.60 9.95 -9.49
C PHE A 179 -7.86 8.70 -9.02
N VAL A 180 -7.40 8.68 -7.76
CA VAL A 180 -6.71 7.52 -7.17
C VAL A 180 -7.63 6.31 -7.08
N VAL A 181 -8.90 6.49 -6.74
CA VAL A 181 -9.90 5.40 -6.73
C VAL A 181 -10.10 4.84 -8.13
N ILE A 182 -10.23 5.68 -9.15
CA ILE A 182 -10.35 5.24 -10.55
C ILE A 182 -9.11 4.42 -10.96
N LEU A 183 -7.90 4.87 -10.61
CA LEU A 183 -6.66 4.13 -10.87
C LEU A 183 -6.67 2.75 -10.21
N ASN A 184 -7.17 2.62 -8.97
CA ASN A 184 -7.27 1.34 -8.29
C ASN A 184 -8.28 0.40 -8.96
N VAL A 185 -9.42 0.91 -9.42
CA VAL A 185 -10.40 0.12 -10.17
C VAL A 185 -9.82 -0.36 -11.49
N MET A 186 -9.14 0.51 -12.24
CA MET A 186 -8.44 0.13 -13.48
C MET A 186 -7.36 -0.93 -13.22
N SER A 187 -6.56 -0.77 -12.18
CA SER A 187 -5.54 -1.73 -11.76
C SER A 187 -6.14 -3.11 -11.48
N LEU A 188 -7.28 -3.15 -10.79
CA LEU A 188 -8.00 -4.39 -10.50
C LEU A 188 -8.48 -5.05 -11.80
N MET A 189 -9.04 -4.29 -12.75
CA MET A 189 -9.47 -4.80 -14.06
C MET A 189 -8.29 -5.37 -14.85
N ILE A 190 -7.15 -4.68 -14.88
CA ILE A 190 -5.92 -5.15 -15.53
C ILE A 190 -5.45 -6.46 -14.90
N SER A 191 -5.43 -6.57 -13.57
CA SER A 191 -5.04 -7.79 -12.86
C SER A 191 -5.94 -8.97 -13.18
N MET A 192 -7.24 -8.72 -13.35
CA MET A 192 -8.21 -9.75 -13.76
C MET A 192 -7.94 -10.27 -15.17
N ASN A 193 -7.67 -9.38 -16.12
CA ASN A 193 -7.36 -9.77 -17.50
C ASN A 193 -6.05 -10.58 -17.56
N ILE A 194 -5.01 -10.16 -16.88
CA ILE A 194 -3.71 -10.87 -16.80
C ILE A 194 -3.89 -12.32 -16.31
N LYS A 195 -4.73 -12.54 -15.29
CA LYS A 195 -4.96 -13.88 -14.73
C LYS A 195 -5.90 -14.72 -15.60
N LYS A 196 -6.67 -14.08 -16.48
CA LYS A 196 -7.50 -14.78 -17.47
C LYS A 196 -6.65 -15.40 -18.58
N ASP A 197 -5.61 -14.69 -19.02
CA ASP A 197 -4.72 -15.12 -20.11
C ASP A 197 -3.72 -16.21 -19.68
N LYS A 198 -3.47 -16.36 -18.38
CA LYS A 198 -2.55 -17.38 -17.82
C LYS A 198 -3.23 -18.71 -17.46
N ALA A 199 -4.54 -18.85 -17.67
CA ALA A 199 -5.33 -20.03 -17.32
C ALA A 199 -5.83 -20.76 -18.56
#